data_88c24873c473141fa179f1494159191c
#
_entry.id   88c24873c473141fa179f1494159191c
#
_cell.length_a   1.000
_cell.length_b   1.000
_cell.length_c   1.000
_cell.angle_alpha   90.00
_cell.angle_beta   90.00
_cell.angle_gamma   90.00
#
_symmetry.space_group_name_H-M   'P 1'
#
loop_
_entity.id
_entity.type
_entity.pdbx_description
1 polymer ?
#
loop_
_entity_poly.entity_id
_entity_poly.type
_entity_poly.pdbx_seq_one_letter_code
_entity_poly.pdbx_strand_id
1 'polypeptide(L)'
;PYIDRVVNEVHKLVAFDYLANPSIKEEKYRYMDELVARINEYNDILSLWIKMRQGSLSLNVETFELNSLFEVLQKGRKTFEAKGQTFLVESTDAWVKADKALTFFMVNTLTENARKYTQQGGEIKVYATEAEDYVEISVQDNGPGLSAGDVDCILNEKVYDSGKIGLQTTNDADALRKSKGSGFGLMNCKGIIEKYRKTNALFRVCTFQVES
;
A
#
# COMPACT_ATOMS: atom_id res chain seq x y z
N PRO A 1 15.51 7.30 -9.40
CA PRO A 1 16.19 6.67 -8.26
C PRO A 1 16.11 5.14 -8.25
N TYR A 2 14.91 4.50 -8.47
CA TYR A 2 14.82 3.01 -8.48
C TYR A 2 15.38 2.42 -9.77
N ILE A 3 15.06 2.99 -10.91
CA ILE A 3 15.60 2.59 -12.22
C ILE A 3 17.13 2.68 -12.21
N ASP A 4 17.69 3.77 -11.68
CA ASP A 4 19.15 3.95 -11.58
C ASP A 4 19.79 2.88 -10.70
N ARG A 5 19.12 2.45 -9.63
CA ARG A 5 19.59 1.33 -8.78
C ARG A 5 19.57 0.01 -9.51
N VAL A 6 18.51 -0.30 -10.27
CA VAL A 6 18.45 -1.52 -11.09
C VAL A 6 19.57 -1.51 -12.12
N VAL A 7 19.74 -0.41 -12.86
CA VAL A 7 20.81 -0.25 -13.86
C VAL A 7 22.19 -0.46 -13.23
N ASN A 8 22.46 0.16 -12.05
CA ASN A 8 23.72 0.00 -11.34
C ASN A 8 23.95 -1.45 -10.88
N GLU A 9 22.92 -2.15 -10.36
CA GLU A 9 23.08 -3.54 -9.94
C GLU A 9 23.29 -4.48 -11.15
N VAL A 10 22.61 -4.22 -12.26
CA VAL A 10 22.85 -4.94 -13.53
C VAL A 10 24.30 -4.72 -14.00
N HIS A 11 24.79 -3.48 -14.01
CA HIS A 11 26.18 -3.19 -14.39
C HIS A 11 27.18 -3.90 -13.48
N LYS A 12 26.93 -3.95 -12.16
CA LYS A 12 27.78 -4.68 -11.22
C LYS A 12 27.78 -6.18 -11.51
N LEU A 13 26.62 -6.77 -11.81
CA LEU A 13 26.50 -8.20 -12.15
C LEU A 13 27.24 -8.54 -13.45
N VAL A 14 27.25 -7.62 -14.42
CA VAL A 14 27.96 -7.81 -15.69
C VAL A 14 29.46 -7.59 -15.55
N ALA A 15 29.87 -6.60 -14.72
CA ALA A 15 31.27 -6.20 -14.56
C ALA A 15 32.09 -7.13 -13.64
N PHE A 16 31.42 -7.81 -12.68
CA PHE A 16 32.06 -8.72 -11.76
C PHE A 16 31.70 -10.17 -12.08
N ASP A 17 32.68 -11.01 -12.20
CA ASP A 17 32.50 -12.46 -12.34
C ASP A 17 32.04 -13.07 -11.01
N TYR A 18 30.74 -12.89 -10.69
CA TYR A 18 30.10 -13.45 -9.48
C TYR A 18 29.94 -14.99 -9.56
N LEU A 19 30.48 -15.63 -10.60
CA LEU A 19 30.49 -17.08 -10.76
C LEU A 19 31.19 -17.81 -9.60
N ALA A 20 32.04 -17.09 -8.87
CA ALA A 20 32.77 -17.64 -7.72
C ALA A 20 31.92 -17.83 -6.45
N ASN A 21 30.76 -17.17 -6.29
CA ASN A 21 29.91 -17.32 -5.11
C ASN A 21 28.41 -17.30 -5.48
N PRO A 22 27.77 -18.48 -5.61
CA PRO A 22 26.35 -18.61 -5.98
C PRO A 22 25.40 -17.90 -5.04
N SER A 23 25.72 -17.86 -3.74
CA SER A 23 24.86 -17.23 -2.71
C SER A 23 24.76 -15.71 -2.89
N ILE A 24 25.87 -15.05 -3.22
CA ILE A 24 25.88 -13.59 -3.49
C ILE A 24 25.09 -13.27 -4.76
N LYS A 25 25.18 -14.13 -5.76
CA LYS A 25 24.44 -13.98 -7.01
C LYS A 25 22.93 -14.05 -6.78
N GLU A 26 22.48 -15.04 -6.01
CA GLU A 26 21.07 -15.21 -5.66
C GLU A 26 20.52 -14.01 -4.84
N GLU A 27 21.28 -13.52 -3.88
CA GLU A 27 20.93 -12.31 -3.11
C GLU A 27 20.76 -11.08 -4.02
N LYS A 28 21.65 -10.91 -5.00
CA LYS A 28 21.59 -9.82 -5.97
C LYS A 28 20.39 -9.92 -6.90
N TYR A 29 20.05 -11.11 -7.38
CA TYR A 29 18.85 -11.32 -8.18
C TYR A 29 17.59 -11.01 -7.38
N ARG A 30 17.49 -11.49 -6.15
CA ARG A 30 16.37 -11.19 -5.26
C ARG A 30 16.22 -9.68 -5.03
N TYR A 31 17.32 -8.98 -4.80
CA TYR A 31 17.30 -7.52 -4.65
C TYR A 31 16.83 -6.80 -5.93
N MET A 32 17.24 -7.27 -7.10
CA MET A 32 16.76 -6.71 -8.37
C MET A 32 15.27 -6.97 -8.58
N ASP A 33 14.79 -8.17 -8.28
CA ASP A 33 13.34 -8.49 -8.35
C ASP A 33 12.53 -7.57 -7.43
N GLU A 34 13.00 -7.31 -6.22
CA GLU A 34 12.39 -6.33 -5.32
C GLU A 34 12.35 -4.92 -5.91
N LEU A 35 13.43 -4.48 -6.55
CA LEU A 35 13.48 -3.16 -7.20
C LEU A 35 12.52 -3.07 -8.39
N VAL A 36 12.44 -4.11 -9.22
CA VAL A 36 11.52 -4.18 -10.35
C VAL A 36 10.07 -4.21 -9.87
N ALA A 37 9.76 -4.98 -8.84
CA ALA A 37 8.43 -5.01 -8.24
C ALA A 37 8.00 -3.61 -7.75
N ARG A 38 8.91 -2.87 -7.10
CA ARG A 38 8.65 -1.48 -6.68
C ARG A 38 8.43 -0.52 -7.85
N ILE A 39 9.18 -0.67 -8.94
CA ILE A 39 8.99 0.14 -10.15
C ILE A 39 7.59 -0.10 -10.72
N ASN A 40 7.16 -1.35 -10.82
CA ASN A 40 5.83 -1.70 -11.31
C ASN A 40 4.73 -1.11 -10.40
N GLU A 41 4.87 -1.26 -9.09
CA GLU A 41 3.95 -0.65 -8.11
C GLU A 41 3.82 0.87 -8.32
N TYR A 42 4.95 1.58 -8.45
CA TYR A 42 4.90 3.02 -8.71
C TYR A 42 4.28 3.38 -10.06
N ASN A 43 4.49 2.57 -11.10
CA ASN A 43 3.86 2.77 -12.40
C ASN A 43 2.34 2.62 -12.31
N ASP A 44 1.85 1.62 -11.59
CA ASP A 44 0.41 1.41 -11.39
C ASP A 44 -0.22 2.58 -10.60
N ILE A 45 0.42 3.00 -9.51
CA ILE A 45 0.01 4.13 -8.69
C ILE A 45 -0.05 5.41 -9.55
N LEU A 46 0.99 5.67 -10.35
CA LEU A 46 1.07 6.85 -11.19
C LEU A 46 0.05 6.82 -12.32
N SER A 47 -0.15 5.66 -12.95
CA SER A 47 -1.15 5.46 -14.00
C SER A 47 -2.56 5.73 -13.47
N LEU A 48 -2.88 5.23 -12.29
CA LEU A 48 -4.15 5.47 -11.64
C LEU A 48 -4.33 6.96 -11.31
N TRP A 49 -3.30 7.62 -10.78
CA TRP A 49 -3.32 9.05 -10.48
C TRP A 49 -3.56 9.90 -11.74
N ILE A 50 -2.89 9.57 -12.85
CA ILE A 50 -3.09 10.25 -14.15
C ILE A 50 -4.54 10.09 -14.61
N LYS A 51 -5.10 8.87 -14.58
CA LYS A 51 -6.51 8.61 -14.95
C LYS A 51 -7.48 9.40 -14.08
N MET A 52 -7.23 9.50 -12.77
CA MET A 52 -8.05 10.33 -11.87
C MET A 52 -7.97 11.81 -12.22
N ARG A 53 -6.76 12.33 -12.45
CA ARG A 53 -6.54 13.74 -12.81
C ARG A 53 -7.20 14.13 -14.13
N GLN A 54 -7.18 13.24 -15.11
CA GLN A 54 -7.81 13.42 -16.42
C GLN A 54 -9.33 13.20 -16.38
N GLY A 55 -9.89 12.76 -15.25
CA GLY A 55 -11.30 12.38 -15.14
C GLY A 55 -11.67 11.12 -15.93
N SER A 56 -10.68 10.41 -16.48
CA SER A 56 -10.88 9.22 -17.33
C SER A 56 -11.00 7.91 -16.54
N LEU A 57 -10.93 7.96 -15.21
CA LEU A 57 -11.14 6.78 -14.37
C LEU A 57 -12.62 6.35 -14.48
N SER A 58 -12.86 5.17 -15.03
CA SER A 58 -14.16 4.50 -15.02
C SER A 58 -14.21 3.48 -13.89
N LEU A 59 -15.37 3.33 -13.25
CA LEU A 59 -15.61 2.28 -12.24
C LEU A 59 -16.28 1.08 -12.92
N ASN A 60 -15.68 -0.08 -12.77
CA ASN A 60 -16.28 -1.36 -13.16
C ASN A 60 -16.95 -1.99 -11.93
N VAL A 61 -18.16 -1.53 -11.60
CA VAL A 61 -18.90 -1.95 -10.40
C VAL A 61 -19.53 -3.31 -10.62
N GLU A 62 -19.15 -4.28 -9.81
CA GLU A 62 -19.69 -5.64 -9.77
C GLU A 62 -19.99 -6.06 -8.33
N THR A 63 -20.80 -7.11 -8.16
CA THR A 63 -21.00 -7.73 -6.85
C THR A 63 -20.07 -8.92 -6.73
N PHE A 64 -19.25 -8.97 -5.68
CA PHE A 64 -18.30 -10.05 -5.45
C PHE A 64 -18.17 -10.40 -3.97
N GLU A 65 -17.75 -11.62 -3.71
CA GLU A 65 -17.41 -12.11 -2.40
C GLU A 65 -16.08 -11.49 -1.94
N LEU A 66 -16.11 -10.77 -0.82
CA LEU A 66 -14.94 -10.03 -0.31
C LEU A 66 -13.81 -10.98 0.07
N ASN A 67 -14.14 -12.18 0.56
CA ASN A 67 -13.15 -13.18 0.93
C ASN A 67 -12.22 -13.56 -0.23
N SER A 68 -12.72 -13.56 -1.47
CA SER A 68 -11.90 -13.83 -2.66
C SER A 68 -10.76 -12.84 -2.86
N LEU A 69 -10.94 -11.60 -2.38
CA LEU A 69 -9.90 -10.56 -2.36
C LEU A 69 -8.92 -10.79 -1.19
N PHE A 70 -9.44 -11.16 -0.03
CA PHE A 70 -8.65 -11.44 1.16
C PHE A 70 -7.71 -12.63 0.98
N GLU A 71 -8.13 -13.67 0.26
CA GLU A 71 -7.28 -14.80 -0.11
C GLU A 71 -6.08 -14.38 -0.98
N VAL A 72 -6.27 -13.41 -1.87
CA VAL A 72 -5.16 -12.87 -2.68
C VAL A 72 -4.17 -12.12 -1.81
N LEU A 73 -4.65 -11.29 -0.87
CA LEU A 73 -3.80 -10.59 0.10
C LEU A 73 -3.00 -11.56 0.97
N GLN A 74 -3.64 -12.64 1.43
CA GLN A 74 -3.00 -13.65 2.29
C GLN A 74 -1.82 -14.35 1.61
N LYS A 75 -1.84 -14.49 0.27
CA LYS A 75 -0.69 -15.04 -0.49
C LYS A 75 0.58 -14.20 -0.34
N GLY A 76 0.45 -12.90 -0.03
CA GLY A 76 1.56 -11.99 0.26
C GLY A 76 2.21 -12.16 1.65
N ARG A 77 1.68 -13.02 2.53
CA ARG A 77 2.10 -13.18 3.93
C ARG A 77 3.61 -13.35 4.12
N LYS A 78 4.26 -14.08 3.22
CA LYS A 78 5.72 -14.32 3.31
C LYS A 78 6.56 -13.05 3.29
N THR A 79 6.10 -11.96 2.66
CA THR A 79 6.82 -10.69 2.61
C THR A 79 6.83 -9.97 3.95
N PHE A 80 5.79 -10.17 4.77
CA PHE A 80 5.70 -9.67 6.15
C PHE A 80 6.55 -10.53 7.08
N GLU A 81 6.45 -11.85 6.99
CA GLU A 81 7.25 -12.80 7.77
C GLU A 81 8.75 -12.58 7.55
N ALA A 82 9.17 -12.31 6.31
CA ALA A 82 10.57 -11.99 5.99
C ALA A 82 11.06 -10.71 6.69
N LYS A 83 10.15 -9.80 7.07
CA LYS A 83 10.44 -8.59 7.86
C LYS A 83 10.28 -8.84 9.37
N GLY A 84 9.95 -10.07 9.77
CA GLY A 84 9.69 -10.45 11.16
C GLY A 84 8.38 -9.88 11.70
N GLN A 85 7.40 -9.66 10.84
CA GLN A 85 6.08 -9.15 11.20
C GLN A 85 5.03 -10.27 11.12
N THR A 86 3.99 -10.18 11.96
CA THR A 86 2.82 -11.05 11.88
C THR A 86 1.78 -10.41 10.96
N PHE A 87 1.30 -11.16 9.97
CA PHE A 87 0.24 -10.71 9.06
C PHE A 87 -0.96 -11.63 9.16
N LEU A 88 -2.10 -11.06 9.56
CA LEU A 88 -3.35 -11.75 9.77
C LEU A 88 -4.42 -11.19 8.84
N VAL A 89 -5.10 -12.06 8.11
CA VAL A 89 -6.27 -11.71 7.30
C VAL A 89 -7.42 -12.57 7.80
N GLU A 90 -8.44 -11.94 8.37
CA GLU A 90 -9.64 -12.63 8.83
C GLU A 90 -10.56 -12.95 7.67
N SER A 91 -11.08 -14.16 7.64
CA SER A 91 -12.10 -14.56 6.65
C SER A 91 -13.42 -13.83 6.91
N THR A 92 -14.19 -13.61 5.82
CA THR A 92 -15.49 -12.96 5.89
C THR A 92 -16.45 -13.57 4.86
N ASP A 93 -17.72 -13.65 5.18
CA ASP A 93 -18.78 -14.07 4.25
C ASP A 93 -19.43 -12.87 3.54
N ALA A 94 -18.92 -11.65 3.76
CA ALA A 94 -19.47 -10.43 3.22
C ALA A 94 -19.40 -10.36 1.70
N TRP A 95 -20.51 -9.90 1.10
CA TRP A 95 -20.60 -9.54 -0.32
C TRP A 95 -20.62 -8.03 -0.48
N VAL A 96 -19.84 -7.53 -1.42
CA VAL A 96 -19.71 -6.09 -1.67
C VAL A 96 -20.00 -5.75 -3.13
N LYS A 97 -20.61 -4.57 -3.34
CA LYS A 97 -20.85 -4.02 -4.66
C LYS A 97 -19.89 -2.88 -4.91
N ALA A 98 -18.81 -3.16 -5.63
CA ALA A 98 -17.71 -2.23 -5.88
C ALA A 98 -16.92 -2.62 -7.13
N ASP A 99 -15.92 -1.82 -7.49
CA ASP A 99 -14.89 -2.22 -8.44
C ASP A 99 -13.84 -3.08 -7.71
N LYS A 100 -13.80 -4.38 -8.05
CA LYS A 100 -12.95 -5.36 -7.37
C LYS A 100 -11.47 -4.99 -7.46
N ALA A 101 -11.01 -4.52 -8.62
CA ALA A 101 -9.61 -4.17 -8.83
C ALA A 101 -9.21 -2.93 -8.02
N LEU A 102 -10.06 -1.89 -7.99
CA LEU A 102 -9.81 -0.69 -7.19
C LEU A 102 -9.92 -0.97 -5.69
N THR A 103 -10.84 -1.85 -5.27
CA THR A 103 -10.94 -2.28 -3.87
C THR A 103 -9.66 -3.00 -3.45
N PHE A 104 -9.17 -3.95 -4.26
CA PHE A 104 -7.90 -4.62 -4.03
C PHE A 104 -6.74 -3.63 -3.94
N PHE A 105 -6.66 -2.69 -4.89
CA PHE A 105 -5.63 -1.66 -4.91
C PHE A 105 -5.61 -0.86 -3.60
N MET A 106 -6.78 -0.40 -3.12
CA MET A 106 -6.87 0.37 -1.87
C MET A 106 -6.42 -0.45 -0.68
N VAL A 107 -6.94 -1.66 -0.51
CA VAL A 107 -6.58 -2.51 0.64
C VAL A 107 -5.11 -2.91 0.60
N ASN A 108 -4.58 -3.28 -0.57
CA ASN A 108 -3.16 -3.59 -0.74
C ASN A 108 -2.26 -2.38 -0.42
N THR A 109 -2.65 -1.18 -0.84
CA THR A 109 -1.93 0.07 -0.53
C THR A 109 -1.87 0.32 0.98
N LEU A 110 -2.98 0.13 1.70
CA LEU A 110 -3.02 0.28 3.15
C LEU A 110 -2.16 -0.78 3.84
N THR A 111 -2.24 -2.03 3.37
CA THR A 111 -1.49 -3.17 3.91
C THR A 111 0.02 -2.98 3.71
N GLU A 112 0.45 -2.50 2.54
CA GLU A 112 1.87 -2.18 2.28
C GLU A 112 2.36 -0.99 3.11
N ASN A 113 1.50 0.00 3.37
CA ASN A 113 1.83 1.08 4.30
C ASN A 113 2.01 0.54 5.72
N ALA A 114 1.09 -0.27 6.21
CA ALA A 114 1.21 -0.94 7.51
C ALA A 114 2.51 -1.73 7.59
N ARG A 115 2.82 -2.57 6.58
CA ARG A 115 4.09 -3.32 6.49
C ARG A 115 5.32 -2.42 6.56
N LYS A 116 5.27 -1.25 5.91
CA LYS A 116 6.38 -0.30 5.85
C LYS A 116 6.68 0.33 7.20
N TYR A 117 5.66 0.73 7.94
CA TYR A 117 5.79 1.53 9.16
C TYR A 117 5.79 0.68 10.44
N THR A 118 5.23 -0.51 10.41
CA THR A 118 5.31 -1.44 11.54
C THR A 118 6.73 -1.99 11.70
N GLN A 119 7.20 -2.05 12.94
CA GLN A 119 8.53 -2.56 13.29
C GLN A 119 8.58 -4.10 13.24
N GLN A 120 9.77 -4.65 13.32
CA GLN A 120 9.97 -6.09 13.52
C GLN A 120 9.29 -6.53 14.84
N GLY A 121 8.60 -7.68 14.79
CA GLY A 121 7.80 -8.19 15.91
C GLY A 121 6.39 -7.60 15.98
N GLY A 122 6.06 -6.62 15.11
CA GLY A 122 4.74 -6.04 15.07
C GLY A 122 3.71 -6.89 14.30
N GLU A 123 2.45 -6.50 14.44
CA GLU A 123 1.29 -7.19 13.87
C GLU A 123 0.53 -6.27 12.92
N ILE A 124 0.11 -6.83 11.79
CA ILE A 124 -0.77 -6.18 10.82
C ILE A 124 -1.98 -7.10 10.62
N LYS A 125 -3.17 -6.55 10.76
CA LYS A 125 -4.44 -7.26 10.67
C LYS A 125 -5.34 -6.63 9.61
N VAL A 126 -5.92 -7.46 8.75
CA VAL A 126 -6.95 -7.07 7.77
C VAL A 126 -8.23 -7.81 8.11
N TYR A 127 -9.33 -7.08 8.24
CA TYR A 127 -10.63 -7.65 8.56
C TYR A 127 -11.75 -6.82 7.95
N ALA A 128 -12.96 -7.37 7.95
CA ALA A 128 -14.17 -6.69 7.51
C ALA A 128 -15.22 -6.70 8.62
N THR A 129 -15.97 -5.60 8.71
CA THR A 129 -17.12 -5.46 9.60
C THR A 129 -18.34 -5.11 8.77
N GLU A 130 -19.39 -5.91 8.87
CA GLU A 130 -20.66 -5.65 8.18
C GLU A 130 -21.53 -4.71 9.01
N ALA A 131 -22.04 -3.66 8.35
CA ALA A 131 -23.09 -2.77 8.86
C ALA A 131 -24.33 -2.92 7.99
N GLU A 132 -25.41 -2.25 8.35
CA GLU A 132 -26.71 -2.35 7.64
C GLU A 132 -26.59 -1.96 6.16
N ASP A 133 -25.86 -0.88 5.85
CA ASP A 133 -25.79 -0.30 4.50
C ASP A 133 -24.41 -0.41 3.84
N TYR A 134 -23.40 -0.89 4.55
CA TYR A 134 -22.03 -0.97 4.04
C TYR A 134 -21.20 -2.06 4.71
N VAL A 135 -20.10 -2.40 4.08
CA VAL A 135 -19.04 -3.22 4.66
C VAL A 135 -17.82 -2.33 4.87
N GLU A 136 -17.31 -2.30 6.08
CA GLU A 136 -16.07 -1.64 6.43
C GLU A 136 -14.90 -2.62 6.30
N ILE A 137 -13.89 -2.26 5.51
CA ILE A 137 -12.64 -3.01 5.39
C ILE A 137 -11.59 -2.25 6.16
N SER A 138 -11.03 -2.89 7.19
CA SER A 138 -10.03 -2.30 8.07
C SER A 138 -8.66 -2.94 7.88
N VAL A 139 -7.63 -2.10 7.84
CA VAL A 139 -6.24 -2.49 7.97
C VAL A 139 -5.70 -1.85 9.24
N GLN A 140 -5.39 -2.67 10.23
CA GLN A 140 -4.90 -2.26 11.53
C GLN A 140 -3.44 -2.69 11.69
N ASP A 141 -2.61 -1.84 12.25
CA ASP A 141 -1.25 -2.16 12.64
C ASP A 141 -0.95 -1.65 14.06
N ASN A 142 0.06 -2.21 14.68
CA ASN A 142 0.58 -1.77 15.97
C ASN A 142 1.92 -1.02 15.83
N GLY A 143 2.08 -0.29 14.76
CA GLY A 143 3.21 0.59 14.51
C GLY A 143 3.25 1.81 15.45
N PRO A 144 4.09 2.81 15.14
CA PRO A 144 4.26 3.99 16.00
C PRO A 144 3.03 4.92 16.05
N GLY A 145 1.99 4.63 15.26
CA GLY A 145 0.82 5.50 15.13
C GLY A 145 1.11 6.78 14.32
N LEU A 146 0.10 7.64 14.24
CA LEU A 146 0.15 8.93 13.55
C LEU A 146 -0.21 10.05 14.56
N SER A 147 0.44 11.20 14.44
CA SER A 147 -0.02 12.38 15.19
C SER A 147 -1.33 12.90 14.60
N ALA A 148 -2.11 13.64 15.41
CA ALA A 148 -3.35 14.29 14.93
C ALA A 148 -3.08 15.20 13.72
N GLY A 149 -1.92 15.87 13.68
CA GLY A 149 -1.49 16.70 12.54
C GLY A 149 -1.21 15.88 11.29
N ASP A 150 -0.59 14.69 11.44
CA ASP A 150 -0.34 13.80 10.30
C ASP A 150 -1.65 13.24 9.73
N VAL A 151 -2.60 12.87 10.60
CA VAL A 151 -3.95 12.43 10.19
C VAL A 151 -4.66 13.53 9.41
N ASP A 152 -4.61 14.78 9.90
CA ASP A 152 -5.23 15.93 9.22
C ASP A 152 -4.59 16.17 7.84
N CYS A 153 -3.27 16.11 7.73
CA CYS A 153 -2.55 16.20 6.45
C CYS A 153 -2.99 15.10 5.48
N ILE A 154 -3.08 13.85 5.92
CA ILE A 154 -3.51 12.71 5.09
C ILE A 154 -4.95 12.91 4.59
N LEU A 155 -5.83 13.38 5.46
CA LEU A 155 -7.27 13.49 5.15
C LEU A 155 -7.62 14.76 4.38
N ASN A 156 -6.97 15.90 4.66
CA ASN A 156 -7.40 17.21 4.21
C ASN A 156 -6.47 17.85 3.16
N GLU A 157 -5.19 17.53 3.13
CA GLU A 157 -4.30 18.09 2.12
C GLU A 157 -4.48 17.43 0.76
N LYS A 158 -4.49 18.24 -0.31
CA LYS A 158 -4.56 17.74 -1.70
C LYS A 158 -3.28 17.04 -2.15
N VAL A 159 -2.16 17.48 -1.61
CA VAL A 159 -0.82 16.89 -1.81
C VAL A 159 -0.10 17.05 -0.48
N TYR A 160 0.25 15.94 0.15
CA TYR A 160 1.05 15.95 1.35
C TYR A 160 2.44 15.38 1.10
N ASP A 161 3.42 15.92 1.78
CA ASP A 161 4.79 15.43 1.74
C ASP A 161 4.95 14.30 2.78
N SER A 162 4.87 13.06 2.30
CA SER A 162 5.04 11.88 3.17
C SER A 162 6.40 11.83 3.87
N GLY A 163 7.39 12.61 3.41
CA GLY A 163 8.67 12.76 4.08
C GLY A 163 8.61 13.56 5.37
N LYS A 164 7.52 14.31 5.60
CA LYS A 164 7.30 15.11 6.82
C LYS A 164 6.42 14.40 7.84
N ILE A 165 5.66 13.39 7.43
CA ILE A 165 4.81 12.62 8.32
C ILE A 165 5.68 11.80 9.28
N GLY A 166 5.41 11.84 10.56
CA GLY A 166 6.16 11.16 11.62
C GLY A 166 7.43 11.88 12.08
N LEU A 167 7.78 13.05 11.52
CA LEU A 167 8.97 13.83 11.93
C LEU A 167 8.88 14.40 13.34
N GLN A 168 7.67 14.55 13.88
CA GLN A 168 7.47 15.11 15.21
C GLN A 168 7.76 14.10 16.33
N THR A 169 7.93 12.81 16.01
CA THR A 169 8.09 11.73 16.99
C THR A 169 9.50 11.13 17.06
N THR A 170 10.40 11.43 16.12
CA THR A 170 11.77 10.86 16.12
C THR A 170 12.83 11.90 15.79
N ASN A 171 13.78 12.10 16.72
CA ASN A 171 15.01 12.90 16.51
C ASN A 171 16.07 12.14 15.67
N ASP A 172 15.72 11.08 14.96
CA ASP A 172 16.66 10.21 14.28
C ASP A 172 16.73 10.53 12.78
N ALA A 173 17.83 11.19 12.37
CA ALA A 173 18.11 11.53 10.97
C ALA A 173 18.20 10.28 10.05
N ASP A 174 18.48 9.09 10.59
CA ASP A 174 18.54 7.83 9.85
C ASP A 174 17.15 7.22 9.60
N ALA A 175 16.18 7.47 10.48
CA ALA A 175 14.77 7.09 10.26
C ALA A 175 14.16 7.87 9.08
N LEU A 176 14.55 9.14 8.92
CA LEU A 176 14.15 10.02 7.81
C LEU A 176 14.57 9.49 6.42
N ARG A 177 15.74 8.85 6.32
CA ARG A 177 16.22 8.28 5.04
C ARG A 177 15.48 7.01 4.63
N LYS A 178 14.91 6.25 5.58
CA LYS A 178 14.20 5.00 5.34
C LYS A 178 12.72 5.19 5.01
N SER A 179 12.10 6.31 5.33
CA SER A 179 10.64 6.53 5.25
C SER A 179 10.14 7.20 3.96
N LYS A 180 10.94 7.35 2.92
CA LYS A 180 10.52 7.99 1.66
C LYS A 180 9.49 7.12 0.91
N GLY A 181 8.22 7.25 1.27
CA GLY A 181 7.09 6.89 0.42
C GLY A 181 6.68 8.11 -0.42
N SER A 182 6.09 7.86 -1.60
CA SER A 182 5.66 8.93 -2.51
C SER A 182 4.44 9.72 -2.02
N GLY A 183 3.76 9.26 -0.96
CA GLY A 183 2.49 9.83 -0.48
C GLY A 183 1.29 9.62 -1.41
N PHE A 184 1.53 9.19 -2.65
CA PHE A 184 0.48 9.04 -3.67
C PHE A 184 -0.49 7.89 -3.39
N GLY A 185 -0.09 6.86 -2.65
CA GLY A 185 -0.93 5.69 -2.40
C GLY A 185 -2.22 6.05 -1.66
N LEU A 186 -2.11 6.69 -0.50
CA LEU A 186 -3.28 7.12 0.30
C LEU A 186 -4.11 8.19 -0.43
N MET A 187 -3.45 9.09 -1.15
CA MET A 187 -4.14 10.09 -1.98
C MET A 187 -4.97 9.43 -3.09
N ASN A 188 -4.47 8.36 -3.71
CA ASN A 188 -5.23 7.59 -4.68
C ASN A 188 -6.43 6.89 -4.03
N CYS A 189 -6.28 6.29 -2.86
CA CYS A 189 -7.39 5.70 -2.11
C CYS A 189 -8.50 6.72 -1.88
N LYS A 190 -8.15 7.92 -1.38
CA LYS A 190 -9.09 9.03 -1.19
C LYS A 190 -9.77 9.43 -2.51
N GLY A 191 -9.00 9.59 -3.60
CA GLY A 191 -9.52 9.95 -4.91
C GLY A 191 -10.49 8.91 -5.49
N ILE A 192 -10.24 7.62 -5.26
CA ILE A 192 -11.14 6.53 -5.64
C ILE A 192 -12.46 6.65 -4.87
N ILE A 193 -12.42 6.83 -3.55
CA ILE A 193 -13.62 7.01 -2.73
C ILE A 193 -14.43 8.25 -3.17
N GLU A 194 -13.78 9.36 -3.46
CA GLU A 194 -14.44 10.55 -3.99
C GLU A 194 -15.09 10.28 -5.36
N LYS A 195 -14.46 9.48 -6.21
CA LYS A 195 -15.03 9.06 -7.49
C LYS A 195 -16.28 8.21 -7.29
N TYR A 196 -16.26 7.24 -6.38
CA TYR A 196 -17.44 6.45 -6.03
C TYR A 196 -18.61 7.36 -5.62
N ARG A 197 -18.38 8.27 -4.66
CA ARG A 197 -19.41 9.19 -4.14
C ARG A 197 -20.03 10.08 -5.23
N LYS A 198 -19.25 10.45 -6.24
CA LYS A 198 -19.72 11.28 -7.38
C LYS A 198 -20.45 10.49 -8.45
N THR A 199 -20.23 9.18 -8.52
CA THR A 199 -20.76 8.34 -9.62
C THR A 199 -22.20 7.96 -9.38
N ASN A 200 -22.60 7.59 -8.14
CA ASN A 200 -23.96 7.17 -7.82
C ASN A 200 -24.31 7.47 -6.36
N ALA A 201 -25.58 7.76 -6.10
CA ALA A 201 -26.09 8.00 -4.76
C ALA A 201 -25.90 6.81 -3.81
N LEU A 202 -25.89 5.57 -4.32
CA LEU A 202 -25.61 4.36 -3.54
C LEU A 202 -24.24 4.39 -2.87
N PHE A 203 -23.27 5.09 -3.45
CA PHE A 203 -21.90 5.17 -2.90
C PHE A 203 -21.66 6.39 -2.02
N ARG A 204 -22.69 7.12 -1.61
CA ARG A 204 -22.54 8.25 -0.66
C ARG A 204 -22.03 7.81 0.71
N VAL A 205 -22.28 6.56 1.08
CA VAL A 205 -21.78 5.93 2.31
C VAL A 205 -20.27 5.61 2.26
N CYS A 206 -19.68 5.56 1.06
CA CYS A 206 -18.25 5.30 0.93
C CYS A 206 -17.43 6.39 1.63
N THR A 207 -16.60 5.98 2.56
CA THR A 207 -15.70 6.86 3.33
C THR A 207 -14.29 6.29 3.35
N PHE A 208 -13.32 7.15 3.59
CA PHE A 208 -11.94 6.79 3.88
C PHE A 208 -11.57 7.42 5.21
N GLN A 209 -11.19 6.61 6.19
CA GLN A 209 -10.86 7.05 7.53
C GLN A 209 -9.46 6.60 7.90
N VAL A 210 -8.78 7.37 8.71
CA VAL A 210 -7.49 7.07 9.30
C VAL A 210 -7.56 7.37 10.77
N GLU A 211 -7.26 6.38 11.61
CA GLU A 211 -7.24 6.49 13.07
C GLU A 211 -5.84 6.18 13.57
N SER A 212 -5.46 6.71 14.72
CA SER A 212 -4.15 6.52 15.36
C SER A 212 -4.28 5.80 16.69
#